data_cab8527c804c5ae9bcab45182f632520
#
_entry.id   cab8527c804c5ae9bcab45182f632520
#
_cell.length_a   1.000
_cell.length_b   1.000
_cell.length_c   1.000
_cell.angle_alpha   90.00
_cell.angle_beta   90.00
_cell.angle_gamma   90.00
#
_symmetry.space_group_name_H-M   'P 1'
#
loop_
_entity.id
_entity.type
_entity.pdbx_description
1 polymer ?
#
loop_
_entity_poly.entity_id
_entity_poly.type
_entity_poly.pdbx_seq_one_letter_code
_entity_poly.pdbx_strand_id
1 'polypeptide(L)'
;MIKSYKIRLYPTKEQEALMWKHIGACRYIWNYMLAYQEEQYANGEKHLSAFDMIKLLTPLKKDGEHEWLCEVSNASLGVVCRDIDTAYKGFFKKIARFPKFKSRKHNKPNYPVRADDMYFKNGNTVHVAKVGMVKYKTDFDLPQGKGNKFTNPRISNVNGKWILSFGMESENQAPVLTDISMGIDLGVKDLAIAEFNGTKITYRNINKTSKMKRLERQMRHLKRSISRKYEQNRKGNTFVKTNNIMRSEERLKKMYARMTNIRTNYIHQTTHDLVSLLPKRVVMEDLNVIGMMKNRHLSKAIQEQCFAEFIRQMQYKCEWNGIEFVQVDRFYPSSKTCSCCGAIKHDLRLRDRVYVCAECGAEIDRDYNAAINLSRYVA
;
A
#
# COMPACT_ATOMS: atom_id res chain seq x y z
N MET A 1 14.14 13.54 6.65
CA MET A 1 13.66 12.20 6.19
C MET A 1 12.84 12.34 4.91
N ILE A 2 12.64 11.24 4.14
CA ILE A 2 11.81 11.28 2.93
C ILE A 2 10.40 10.78 3.26
N LYS A 3 9.39 11.65 3.09
CA LYS A 3 7.98 11.28 3.21
C LYS A 3 7.36 11.07 1.82
N SER A 4 6.53 10.02 1.67
CA SER A 4 5.84 9.72 0.41
C SER A 4 4.46 10.37 0.37
N TYR A 5 4.19 11.09 -0.71
CA TYR A 5 2.94 11.80 -0.95
C TYR A 5 2.18 11.20 -2.13
N LYS A 6 0.85 11.31 -2.08
CA LYS A 6 -0.03 10.92 -3.18
C LYS A 6 -1.07 12.01 -3.38
N ILE A 7 -1.10 12.56 -4.57
CA ILE A 7 -2.09 13.57 -4.95
C ILE A 7 -2.93 13.11 -6.13
N ARG A 8 -4.19 13.55 -6.16
CA ARG A 8 -5.09 13.24 -7.26
C ARG A 8 -4.93 14.24 -8.39
N LEU A 9 -4.75 13.74 -9.61
CA LEU A 9 -4.70 14.52 -10.83
C LEU A 9 -6.06 14.54 -11.54
N TYR A 10 -6.33 15.65 -12.24
CA TYR A 10 -7.53 15.89 -13.04
C TYR A 10 -7.11 16.31 -14.47
N PRO A 11 -6.62 15.37 -15.29
CA PRO A 11 -6.22 15.64 -16.66
C PRO A 11 -7.42 15.95 -17.56
N THR A 12 -7.21 16.72 -18.64
CA THR A 12 -8.14 16.81 -19.76
C THR A 12 -8.15 15.50 -20.55
N LYS A 13 -9.07 15.33 -21.51
CA LYS A 13 -9.12 14.12 -22.35
C LYS A 13 -7.84 13.94 -23.18
N GLU A 14 -7.28 15.03 -23.69
CA GLU A 14 -6.01 15.03 -24.45
C GLU A 14 -4.83 14.63 -23.56
N GLN A 15 -4.75 15.22 -22.37
CA GLN A 15 -3.73 14.87 -21.37
C GLN A 15 -3.85 13.39 -20.91
N GLU A 16 -5.08 12.93 -20.72
CA GLU A 16 -5.33 11.53 -20.39
C GLU A 16 -4.85 10.58 -21.49
N ALA A 17 -5.10 10.92 -22.76
CA ALA A 17 -4.61 10.14 -23.91
C ALA A 17 -3.08 10.08 -23.93
N LEU A 18 -2.40 11.22 -23.70
CA LEU A 18 -0.93 11.26 -23.60
C LEU A 18 -0.38 10.44 -22.42
N MET A 19 -1.04 10.49 -21.26
CA MET A 19 -0.66 9.66 -20.11
C MET A 19 -0.80 8.16 -20.42
N TRP A 20 -1.85 7.75 -21.15
CA TRP A 20 -1.99 6.36 -21.58
C TRP A 20 -0.91 5.95 -22.59
N LYS A 21 -0.51 6.84 -23.50
CA LYS A 21 0.62 6.60 -24.40
C LYS A 21 1.91 6.39 -23.60
N HIS A 22 2.19 7.21 -22.58
CA HIS A 22 3.36 7.03 -21.69
C HIS A 22 3.34 5.67 -20.99
N ILE A 23 2.19 5.24 -20.46
CA ILE A 23 2.05 3.91 -19.83
C ILE A 23 2.35 2.79 -20.83
N GLY A 24 1.84 2.93 -22.06
CA GLY A 24 2.10 1.98 -23.14
C GLY A 24 3.57 1.89 -23.50
N ALA A 25 4.19 3.04 -23.76
CA ALA A 25 5.61 3.15 -24.14
C ALA A 25 6.55 2.65 -23.03
N CYS A 26 6.32 3.03 -21.78
CA CYS A 26 7.14 2.55 -20.65
C CYS A 26 7.03 1.04 -20.46
N ARG A 27 5.83 0.45 -20.68
CA ARG A 27 5.67 -1.00 -20.64
C ARG A 27 6.37 -1.68 -21.80
N TYR A 28 6.29 -1.11 -23.02
CA TYR A 28 6.98 -1.61 -24.18
C TYR A 28 8.49 -1.64 -23.97
N ILE A 29 9.08 -0.50 -23.56
CA ILE A 29 10.53 -0.41 -23.29
C ILE A 29 10.97 -1.36 -22.17
N TRP A 30 10.17 -1.53 -21.13
CA TRP A 30 10.47 -2.55 -20.11
C TRP A 30 10.59 -3.94 -20.71
N ASN A 31 9.64 -4.33 -21.55
CA ASN A 31 9.61 -5.66 -22.15
C ASN A 31 10.71 -5.83 -23.21
N TYR A 32 10.92 -4.80 -24.02
CA TYR A 32 11.97 -4.79 -25.05
C TYR A 32 13.36 -4.96 -24.44
N MET A 33 13.68 -4.14 -23.45
CA MET A 33 14.98 -4.21 -22.79
C MET A 33 15.17 -5.50 -21.97
N LEU A 34 14.09 -6.05 -21.42
CA LEU A 34 14.17 -7.34 -20.73
C LEU A 34 14.49 -8.47 -21.72
N ALA A 35 13.77 -8.53 -22.86
CA ALA A 35 14.03 -9.50 -23.91
C ALA A 35 15.46 -9.36 -24.47
N TYR A 36 15.89 -8.14 -24.72
CA TYR A 36 17.24 -7.85 -25.20
C TYR A 36 18.31 -8.33 -24.20
N GLN A 37 18.13 -8.10 -22.91
CA GLN A 37 19.03 -8.62 -21.86
C GLN A 37 19.07 -10.15 -21.81
N GLU A 38 17.92 -10.82 -21.98
CA GLU A 38 17.85 -12.29 -22.03
C GLU A 38 18.60 -12.84 -23.26
N GLU A 39 18.47 -12.19 -24.42
CA GLU A 39 19.18 -12.55 -25.64
C GLU A 39 20.70 -12.34 -25.51
N GLN A 40 21.15 -11.19 -24.98
CA GLN A 40 22.58 -10.92 -24.73
C GLN A 40 23.16 -11.98 -23.77
N TYR A 41 22.46 -12.32 -22.72
CA TYR A 41 22.91 -13.35 -21.79
C TYR A 41 23.02 -14.73 -22.46
N ALA A 42 22.05 -15.10 -23.32
CA ALA A 42 22.10 -16.35 -24.10
C ALA A 42 23.28 -16.41 -25.05
N ASN A 43 23.73 -15.24 -25.57
CA ASN A 43 24.91 -15.10 -26.42
C ASN A 43 26.25 -15.02 -25.65
N GLY A 44 26.23 -15.15 -24.31
CA GLY A 44 27.41 -15.07 -23.45
C GLY A 44 27.90 -13.65 -23.17
N GLU A 45 27.11 -12.64 -23.53
CA GLU A 45 27.44 -11.23 -23.33
C GLU A 45 27.16 -10.79 -21.88
N LYS A 46 27.81 -9.68 -21.49
CA LYS A 46 27.63 -9.11 -20.15
C LYS A 46 26.28 -8.41 -20.00
N HIS A 47 25.79 -8.39 -18.78
CA HIS A 47 24.61 -7.61 -18.39
C HIS A 47 24.80 -6.13 -18.75
N LEU A 48 23.83 -5.56 -19.47
CA LEU A 48 23.84 -4.14 -19.83
C LEU A 48 23.46 -3.28 -18.63
N SER A 49 24.24 -2.24 -18.40
CA SER A 49 23.91 -1.23 -17.39
C SER A 49 22.71 -0.36 -17.83
N ALA A 50 22.15 0.40 -16.87
CA ALA A 50 21.12 1.39 -17.18
C ALA A 50 21.56 2.37 -18.28
N PHE A 51 22.83 2.78 -18.29
CA PHE A 51 23.37 3.70 -19.29
C PHE A 51 23.43 3.09 -20.69
N ASP A 52 23.81 1.84 -20.80
CA ASP A 52 23.88 1.14 -22.08
C ASP A 52 22.47 0.97 -22.66
N MET A 53 21.50 0.57 -21.83
CA MET A 53 20.09 0.51 -22.23
C MET A 53 19.54 1.88 -22.66
N ILE A 54 19.93 2.98 -22.00
CA ILE A 54 19.50 4.34 -22.38
C ILE A 54 20.11 4.73 -23.74
N LYS A 55 21.37 4.38 -24.03
CA LYS A 55 21.98 4.61 -25.34
C LYS A 55 21.23 3.91 -26.48
N LEU A 56 20.71 2.71 -26.23
CA LEU A 56 19.91 1.96 -27.21
C LEU A 56 18.57 2.62 -27.56
N LEU A 57 18.03 3.50 -26.70
CA LEU A 57 16.77 4.20 -27.00
C LEU A 57 16.86 5.13 -28.21
N THR A 58 18.03 5.70 -28.49
CA THR A 58 18.21 6.64 -29.61
C THR A 58 18.13 5.96 -30.98
N PRO A 59 18.90 4.90 -31.29
CA PRO A 59 18.74 4.15 -32.52
C PRO A 59 17.37 3.48 -32.63
N LEU A 60 16.82 2.91 -31.53
CA LEU A 60 15.50 2.30 -31.53
C LEU A 60 14.39 3.26 -31.99
N LYS A 61 14.49 4.54 -31.68
CA LYS A 61 13.50 5.55 -32.11
C LYS A 61 13.65 5.97 -33.57
N LYS A 62 14.74 5.64 -34.22
CA LYS A 62 15.06 6.00 -35.59
C LYS A 62 14.92 4.83 -36.57
N ASP A 63 14.52 3.66 -36.10
CA ASP A 63 14.43 2.45 -36.92
C ASP A 63 13.20 2.38 -37.84
N GLY A 64 12.34 3.44 -37.84
CA GLY A 64 11.11 3.48 -38.62
C GLY A 64 9.90 2.78 -37.96
N GLU A 65 10.13 1.71 -37.21
CA GLU A 65 9.03 0.98 -36.55
C GLU A 65 8.66 1.57 -35.19
N HIS A 66 9.59 2.26 -34.52
CA HIS A 66 9.43 2.76 -33.16
C HIS A 66 9.40 4.27 -33.02
N GLU A 67 9.19 5.01 -34.11
CA GLU A 67 9.08 6.48 -34.11
C GLU A 67 8.02 7.01 -33.15
N TRP A 68 6.97 6.25 -32.90
CA TRP A 68 5.92 6.59 -31.95
C TRP A 68 6.42 6.77 -30.50
N LEU A 69 7.60 6.23 -30.16
CA LEU A 69 8.26 6.48 -28.88
C LEU A 69 8.72 7.94 -28.72
N CYS A 70 8.79 8.73 -29.80
CA CYS A 70 9.08 10.15 -29.75
C CYS A 70 7.91 10.99 -29.19
N GLU A 71 6.70 10.45 -29.18
CA GLU A 71 5.51 11.15 -28.63
C GLU A 71 5.55 11.24 -27.10
N VAL A 72 6.35 10.41 -26.43
CA VAL A 72 6.45 10.35 -24.97
C VAL A 72 7.76 10.94 -24.46
N SER A 73 7.84 11.21 -23.16
CA SER A 73 9.05 11.76 -22.55
C SER A 73 10.20 10.77 -22.61
N ASN A 74 11.30 11.17 -23.25
CA ASN A 74 12.54 10.38 -23.29
C ASN A 74 13.09 10.11 -21.88
N ALA A 75 12.98 11.10 -21.00
CA ALA A 75 13.41 10.99 -19.62
C ALA A 75 12.64 9.89 -18.87
N SER A 76 11.32 9.76 -19.11
CA SER A 76 10.52 8.66 -18.54
C SER A 76 10.97 7.29 -19.02
N LEU A 77 11.34 7.15 -20.31
CA LEU A 77 11.88 5.90 -20.85
C LEU A 77 13.25 5.58 -20.24
N GLY A 78 14.11 6.58 -20.05
CA GLY A 78 15.38 6.41 -19.36
C GLY A 78 15.24 5.96 -17.90
N VAL A 79 14.20 6.43 -17.18
CA VAL A 79 13.92 5.93 -15.83
C VAL A 79 13.48 4.46 -15.86
N VAL A 80 12.76 4.03 -16.89
CA VAL A 80 12.42 2.59 -17.05
C VAL A 80 13.68 1.73 -17.19
N CYS A 81 14.68 2.18 -17.95
CA CYS A 81 15.97 1.46 -18.06
C CYS A 81 16.68 1.34 -16.71
N ARG A 82 16.65 2.41 -15.89
CA ARG A 82 17.19 2.38 -14.51
C ARG A 82 16.41 1.43 -13.61
N ASP A 83 15.07 1.38 -13.74
CA ASP A 83 14.23 0.45 -13.00
C ASP A 83 14.57 -1.01 -13.33
N ILE A 84 14.85 -1.33 -14.61
CA ILE A 84 15.26 -2.67 -15.05
C ILE A 84 16.61 -3.04 -14.45
N ASP A 85 17.61 -2.18 -14.57
CA ASP A 85 18.95 -2.39 -13.99
C ASP A 85 18.86 -2.61 -12.47
N THR A 86 18.03 -1.82 -11.78
CA THR A 86 17.77 -1.99 -10.34
C THR A 86 17.12 -3.35 -10.04
N ALA A 87 16.18 -3.80 -10.89
CA ALA A 87 15.54 -5.09 -10.72
C ALA A 87 16.53 -6.27 -10.90
N TYR A 88 17.42 -6.19 -11.88
CA TYR A 88 18.49 -7.18 -12.06
C TYR A 88 19.48 -7.17 -10.91
N LYS A 89 19.91 -5.99 -10.45
CA LYS A 89 20.77 -5.87 -9.26
C LYS A 89 20.15 -6.50 -8.01
N GLY A 90 18.84 -6.32 -7.84
CA GLY A 90 18.09 -6.98 -6.77
C GLY A 90 18.04 -8.50 -6.91
N PHE A 91 17.91 -9.00 -8.14
CA PHE A 91 17.96 -10.43 -8.44
C PHE A 91 19.35 -11.03 -8.16
N PHE A 92 20.42 -10.42 -8.67
CA PHE A 92 21.78 -10.91 -8.43
C PHE A 92 22.18 -10.89 -6.94
N LYS A 93 21.67 -9.92 -6.17
CA LYS A 93 21.84 -9.88 -4.71
C LYS A 93 20.92 -10.85 -3.95
N LYS A 94 20.11 -11.66 -4.64
CA LYS A 94 19.11 -12.58 -4.06
C LYS A 94 18.06 -11.92 -3.17
N ILE A 95 17.85 -10.60 -3.30
CA ILE A 95 16.84 -9.82 -2.58
C ILE A 95 15.49 -9.89 -3.30
N ALA A 96 15.49 -10.04 -4.63
CA ALA A 96 14.31 -10.08 -5.47
C ALA A 96 14.33 -11.30 -6.41
N ARG A 97 13.15 -11.66 -6.94
CA ARG A 97 13.04 -12.67 -8.01
C ARG A 97 13.43 -12.06 -9.35
N PHE A 98 13.68 -12.94 -10.33
CA PHE A 98 13.96 -12.54 -11.71
C PHE A 98 12.89 -11.57 -12.25
N PRO A 99 13.27 -10.49 -12.95
CA PRO A 99 12.34 -9.55 -13.55
C PRO A 99 11.39 -10.25 -14.52
N LYS A 100 10.11 -9.82 -14.54
CA LYS A 100 9.09 -10.43 -15.42
C LYS A 100 8.58 -9.43 -16.45
N PHE A 101 8.17 -9.95 -17.61
CA PHE A 101 7.47 -9.18 -18.63
C PHE A 101 6.19 -8.56 -18.07
N LYS A 102 5.93 -7.32 -18.45
CA LYS A 102 4.75 -6.56 -18.04
C LYS A 102 3.63 -6.70 -19.06
N SER A 103 2.40 -6.94 -18.59
CA SER A 103 1.22 -6.99 -19.44
C SER A 103 0.16 -6.00 -18.98
N ARG A 104 -0.71 -5.60 -19.91
CA ARG A 104 -1.85 -4.71 -19.62
C ARG A 104 -2.82 -5.35 -18.61
N LYS A 105 -2.94 -6.68 -18.63
CA LYS A 105 -3.89 -7.41 -17.80
C LYS A 105 -3.43 -7.58 -16.35
N HIS A 106 -2.13 -7.80 -16.14
CA HIS A 106 -1.61 -8.20 -14.83
C HIS A 106 -0.88 -7.06 -14.09
N ASN A 107 -0.46 -6.02 -14.79
CA ASN A 107 0.29 -4.93 -14.17
C ASN A 107 -0.59 -3.69 -13.96
N LYS A 108 -0.37 -3.02 -12.83
CA LYS A 108 -1.00 -1.73 -12.57
C LYS A 108 -0.50 -0.70 -13.59
N PRO A 109 -1.40 0.04 -14.25
CA PRO A 109 -1.00 1.05 -15.22
C PRO A 109 -0.30 2.21 -14.50
N ASN A 110 0.98 2.38 -14.78
CA ASN A 110 1.79 3.48 -14.26
C ASN A 110 2.98 3.75 -15.18
N TYR A 111 3.53 4.96 -15.09
CA TYR A 111 4.80 5.32 -15.69
C TYR A 111 5.59 6.25 -14.76
N PRO A 112 6.93 6.18 -14.78
CA PRO A 112 7.77 7.09 -14.02
C PRO A 112 7.83 8.46 -14.69
N VAL A 113 7.94 9.51 -13.88
CA VAL A 113 8.27 10.86 -14.32
C VAL A 113 9.69 11.17 -13.83
N ARG A 114 10.48 11.86 -14.62
CA ARG A 114 11.77 12.34 -14.14
C ARG A 114 11.55 13.51 -13.17
N ALA A 115 12.21 13.48 -12.04
CA ALA A 115 12.02 14.48 -10.98
C ALA A 115 12.28 15.92 -11.48
N ASP A 116 13.34 16.11 -12.25
CA ASP A 116 13.75 17.42 -12.81
C ASP A 116 12.75 17.98 -13.83
N ASP A 117 11.95 17.10 -14.45
CA ASP A 117 10.93 17.47 -15.46
C ASP A 117 9.55 17.74 -14.84
N MET A 118 9.46 17.69 -13.50
CA MET A 118 8.23 17.90 -12.74
C MET A 118 8.37 19.10 -11.80
N TYR A 119 7.40 19.98 -11.80
CA TYR A 119 7.29 21.06 -10.82
C TYR A 119 5.85 21.48 -10.60
N PHE A 120 5.57 21.96 -9.41
CA PHE A 120 4.26 22.50 -9.04
C PHE A 120 4.22 24.01 -9.34
N LYS A 121 3.03 24.49 -9.75
CA LYS A 121 2.79 25.91 -10.04
C LYS A 121 1.52 26.36 -9.34
N ASN A 122 1.47 27.65 -8.99
CA ASN A 122 0.31 28.30 -8.41
C ASN A 122 -0.98 27.94 -9.16
N GLY A 123 -2.11 27.85 -8.46
CA GLY A 123 -3.38 27.44 -9.06
C GLY A 123 -3.59 25.93 -9.09
N ASN A 124 -2.90 25.18 -8.22
CA ASN A 124 -3.02 23.72 -8.08
C ASN A 124 -2.77 22.96 -9.39
N THR A 125 -1.70 23.32 -10.08
CA THR A 125 -1.26 22.66 -11.30
C THR A 125 0.15 22.10 -11.16
N VAL A 126 0.40 20.94 -11.79
CA VAL A 126 1.73 20.31 -11.85
C VAL A 126 2.13 20.17 -13.32
N HIS A 127 3.33 20.61 -13.64
CA HIS A 127 3.95 20.36 -14.93
C HIS A 127 4.42 18.91 -15.02
N VAL A 128 4.09 18.24 -16.12
CA VAL A 128 4.57 16.90 -16.45
C VAL A 128 5.07 16.93 -17.90
N ALA A 129 6.29 16.49 -18.13
CA ALA A 129 6.91 16.52 -19.46
C ALA A 129 6.04 15.84 -20.52
N LYS A 130 5.88 16.46 -21.69
CA LYS A 130 5.02 16.05 -22.82
C LYS A 130 3.51 16.04 -22.54
N VAL A 131 3.07 16.17 -21.30
CA VAL A 131 1.64 16.22 -20.92
C VAL A 131 1.19 17.65 -20.64
N GLY A 132 2.13 18.51 -20.18
CA GLY A 132 1.86 19.91 -19.84
C GLY A 132 1.38 20.09 -18.40
N MET A 133 0.61 21.17 -18.18
CA MET A 133 0.10 21.54 -16.86
C MET A 133 -1.17 20.76 -16.51
N VAL A 134 -1.11 19.89 -15.52
CA VAL A 134 -2.23 19.07 -15.07
C VAL A 134 -2.76 19.59 -13.75
N LYS A 135 -4.07 19.77 -13.63
CA LYS A 135 -4.72 20.16 -12.37
C LYS A 135 -4.61 19.04 -11.34
N TYR A 136 -4.38 19.40 -10.08
CA TYR A 136 -4.40 18.45 -8.95
C TYR A 136 -5.24 19.00 -7.79
N LYS A 137 -5.54 18.13 -6.84
CA LYS A 137 -6.14 18.50 -5.55
C LYS A 137 -5.38 17.83 -4.43
N THR A 138 -5.05 18.60 -3.41
CA THR A 138 -4.44 18.16 -2.16
C THR A 138 -4.96 19.00 -1.00
N ASP A 139 -4.79 18.51 0.23
CA ASP A 139 -5.17 19.17 1.47
C ASP A 139 -3.92 19.70 2.23
N PHE A 140 -2.75 19.66 1.60
CA PHE A 140 -1.48 20.14 2.14
C PHE A 140 -0.73 20.99 1.12
N ASP A 141 0.16 21.85 1.63
CA ASP A 141 0.97 22.73 0.80
C ASP A 141 2.10 21.94 0.11
N LEU A 142 2.36 22.32 -1.14
CA LEU A 142 3.43 21.75 -1.94
C LEU A 142 4.40 22.87 -2.35
N PRO A 143 5.71 22.58 -2.37
CA PRO A 143 6.70 23.56 -2.80
C PRO A 143 6.49 23.93 -4.26
N GLN A 144 6.42 25.23 -4.53
CA GLN A 144 6.15 25.75 -5.86
C GLN A 144 7.44 26.03 -6.62
N GLY A 145 7.34 25.98 -7.97
CA GLY A 145 8.46 26.30 -8.84
C GLY A 145 9.39 25.13 -9.18
N LYS A 146 10.37 25.42 -10.03
CA LYS A 146 11.44 24.48 -10.42
C LYS A 146 12.50 24.42 -9.31
N GLY A 147 13.30 23.34 -9.33
CA GLY A 147 14.42 23.16 -8.40
C GLY A 147 14.10 22.39 -7.13
N ASN A 148 12.82 22.11 -6.86
CA ASN A 148 12.44 21.24 -5.74
C ASN A 148 12.82 19.79 -5.99
N LYS A 149 13.41 19.14 -4.99
CA LYS A 149 13.85 17.75 -5.09
C LYS A 149 12.72 16.79 -4.77
N PHE A 150 12.29 16.05 -5.79
CA PHE A 150 11.33 14.96 -5.62
C PHE A 150 11.99 13.61 -5.84
N THR A 151 11.61 12.61 -5.06
CA THR A 151 12.16 11.26 -5.16
C THR A 151 11.14 10.35 -5.84
N ASN A 152 11.57 9.67 -6.91
CA ASN A 152 10.82 8.61 -7.60
C ASN A 152 9.35 8.96 -7.96
N PRO A 153 9.09 10.12 -8.61
CA PRO A 153 7.73 10.48 -8.97
C PRO A 153 7.15 9.51 -10.03
N ARG A 154 5.91 9.09 -9.81
CA ARG A 154 5.20 8.16 -10.70
C ARG A 154 3.74 8.57 -10.86
N ILE A 155 3.25 8.54 -12.09
CA ILE A 155 1.85 8.71 -12.40
C ILE A 155 1.22 7.34 -12.64
N SER A 156 0.09 7.09 -11.99
CA SER A 156 -0.65 5.84 -12.09
C SER A 156 -2.14 6.08 -12.30
N ASN A 157 -2.81 5.17 -13.02
CA ASN A 157 -4.26 5.14 -13.07
C ASN A 157 -4.79 4.04 -12.16
N VAL A 158 -5.50 4.42 -11.10
CA VAL A 158 -6.08 3.49 -10.13
C VAL A 158 -7.60 3.60 -10.19
N ASN A 159 -8.24 2.59 -10.77
CA ASN A 159 -9.70 2.54 -10.91
C ASN A 159 -10.31 3.78 -11.61
N GLY A 160 -9.66 4.24 -12.68
CA GLY A 160 -10.08 5.43 -13.44
C GLY A 160 -9.71 6.77 -12.79
N LYS A 161 -8.90 6.76 -11.73
CA LYS A 161 -8.38 7.96 -11.09
C LYS A 161 -6.90 8.09 -11.34
N TRP A 162 -6.46 9.24 -11.78
CA TRP A 162 -5.05 9.56 -11.96
C TRP A 162 -4.44 10.03 -10.65
N ILE A 163 -3.32 9.44 -10.29
CA ILE A 163 -2.61 9.70 -9.03
C ILE A 163 -1.14 9.92 -9.35
N LEU A 164 -0.59 11.01 -8.87
CA LEU A 164 0.85 11.26 -8.81
C LEU A 164 1.33 10.89 -7.41
N SER A 165 2.32 10.02 -7.34
CA SER A 165 3.03 9.65 -6.12
C SER A 165 4.48 10.08 -6.23
N PHE A 166 5.03 10.65 -5.17
CA PHE A 166 6.43 11.11 -5.09
C PHE A 166 6.90 11.15 -3.65
N GLY A 167 8.21 11.06 -3.44
CA GLY A 167 8.85 11.36 -2.16
C GLY A 167 9.31 12.80 -2.11
N MET A 168 9.30 13.40 -0.94
CA MET A 168 9.84 14.73 -0.68
C MET A 168 10.54 14.72 0.67
N GLU A 169 11.68 15.40 0.77
CA GLU A 169 12.36 15.62 2.03
C GLU A 169 11.47 16.48 2.94
N SER A 170 11.33 16.05 4.16
CA SER A 170 10.60 16.77 5.22
C SER A 170 11.54 16.92 6.41
N GLU A 171 11.76 18.15 6.82
CA GLU A 171 12.35 18.42 8.13
C GLU A 171 11.35 18.03 9.20
N ASN A 172 11.74 17.18 10.12
CA ASN A 172 10.91 16.81 11.25
C ASN A 172 11.51 17.48 12.48
N GLN A 173 10.79 18.42 13.05
CA GLN A 173 10.99 18.77 14.46
C GLN A 173 10.37 17.63 15.26
N ALA A 174 11.20 16.85 15.96
CA ALA A 174 10.69 15.79 16.82
C ALA A 174 9.82 16.43 17.92
N PRO A 175 8.57 15.98 18.07
CA PRO A 175 7.72 16.49 19.15
C PRO A 175 8.27 16.04 20.50
N VAL A 176 7.88 16.74 21.55
CA VAL A 176 8.19 16.32 22.93
C VAL A 176 7.30 15.10 23.24
N LEU A 177 7.92 13.98 23.54
CA LEU A 177 7.22 12.75 23.89
C LEU A 177 6.87 12.74 25.38
N THR A 178 5.82 11.99 25.74
CA THR A 178 5.52 11.64 27.13
C THR A 178 6.50 10.57 27.65
N ASP A 179 6.56 10.37 28.96
CA ASP A 179 7.36 9.28 29.56
C ASP A 179 6.61 7.94 29.59
N ILE A 180 5.43 7.88 29.00
CA ILE A 180 4.49 6.76 29.10
C ILE A 180 4.63 5.85 27.89
N SER A 181 4.70 4.54 28.14
CA SER A 181 4.63 3.51 27.11
C SER A 181 3.17 3.15 26.79
N MET A 182 2.88 2.90 25.53
CA MET A 182 1.58 2.45 25.05
C MET A 182 1.65 0.98 24.62
N GLY A 183 0.73 0.14 25.11
CA GLY A 183 0.55 -1.23 24.65
C GLY A 183 -0.65 -1.33 23.73
N ILE A 184 -0.51 -2.05 22.61
CA ILE A 184 -1.59 -2.22 21.62
C ILE A 184 -1.77 -3.69 21.30
N ASP A 185 -2.96 -4.23 21.55
CA ASP A 185 -3.42 -5.55 21.11
C ASP A 185 -4.30 -5.43 19.87
N LEU A 186 -4.05 -6.28 18.85
CA LEU A 186 -4.82 -6.32 17.59
C LEU A 186 -5.78 -7.50 17.58
N GLY A 187 -7.05 -7.23 17.32
CA GLY A 187 -8.10 -8.25 17.39
C GLY A 187 -9.03 -8.30 16.18
N VAL A 188 -9.77 -9.42 16.06
CA VAL A 188 -10.81 -9.59 15.04
C VAL A 188 -12.14 -9.01 15.50
N LYS A 189 -12.40 -9.01 16.81
CA LYS A 189 -13.63 -8.41 17.40
C LYS A 189 -13.58 -6.90 17.29
N ASP A 190 -12.57 -6.31 17.80
CA ASP A 190 -12.18 -4.92 17.65
C ASP A 190 -10.88 -4.85 16.86
N LEU A 191 -10.61 -3.76 16.17
CA LEU A 191 -9.38 -3.62 15.35
C LEU A 191 -8.15 -3.54 16.25
N ALA A 192 -8.24 -2.70 17.28
CA ALA A 192 -7.17 -2.49 18.24
C ALA A 192 -7.75 -2.10 19.60
N ILE A 193 -7.14 -2.61 20.67
CA ILE A 193 -7.31 -2.15 22.03
C ILE A 193 -5.96 -1.64 22.49
N ALA A 194 -5.89 -0.38 22.89
CA ALA A 194 -4.68 0.24 23.39
C ALA A 194 -4.85 0.59 24.87
N GLU A 195 -3.76 0.49 25.60
CA GLU A 195 -3.59 1.02 26.93
C GLU A 195 -2.60 2.19 26.89
N PHE A 196 -3.01 3.34 27.42
CA PHE A 196 -2.17 4.51 27.55
C PHE A 196 -2.55 5.29 28.82
N ASN A 197 -1.61 5.47 29.74
CA ASN A 197 -1.79 6.19 30.99
C ASN A 197 -3.00 5.73 31.81
N GLY A 198 -3.19 4.40 31.99
CA GLY A 198 -4.30 3.82 32.71
C GLY A 198 -5.66 3.87 31.94
N THR A 199 -5.66 4.41 30.73
CA THR A 199 -6.88 4.58 29.93
C THR A 199 -6.96 3.51 28.82
N LYS A 200 -8.12 2.80 28.77
CA LYS A 200 -8.45 1.89 27.68
C LYS A 200 -8.98 2.65 26.48
N ILE A 201 -8.30 2.51 25.34
CA ILE A 201 -8.71 3.08 24.06
C ILE A 201 -9.13 1.92 23.14
N THR A 202 -10.35 1.95 22.60
CA THR A 202 -10.89 0.86 21.78
C THR A 202 -11.27 1.34 20.40
N TYR A 203 -10.68 0.73 19.36
CA TYR A 203 -11.02 0.93 17.96
C TYR A 203 -11.83 -0.25 17.42
N ARG A 204 -13.10 -0.02 17.19
CA ARG A 204 -14.04 -1.07 16.75
C ARG A 204 -13.72 -1.58 15.34
N ASN A 205 -14.12 -2.80 15.06
CA ASN A 205 -13.98 -3.38 13.72
C ASN A 205 -14.92 -2.68 12.71
N ILE A 206 -14.33 -1.88 11.80
CA ILE A 206 -15.04 -1.13 10.76
C ILE A 206 -15.88 -2.04 9.84
N ASN A 207 -15.45 -3.30 9.64
CA ASN A 207 -16.12 -4.24 8.75
C ASN A 207 -17.49 -4.70 9.31
N LYS A 208 -17.70 -4.56 10.63
CA LYS A 208 -18.96 -4.89 11.29
C LYS A 208 -20.02 -3.77 11.20
N THR A 209 -19.68 -2.60 10.68
CA THR A 209 -20.61 -1.48 10.53
C THR A 209 -21.70 -1.78 9.50
N SER A 210 -22.88 -1.17 9.68
CA SER A 210 -24.01 -1.29 8.75
C SER A 210 -23.65 -0.84 7.34
N LYS A 211 -22.81 0.20 7.21
CA LYS A 211 -22.31 0.72 5.93
C LYS A 211 -21.49 -0.34 5.18
N MET A 212 -20.56 -1.01 5.84
CA MET A 212 -19.72 -2.06 5.24
C MET A 212 -20.52 -3.31 4.90
N LYS A 213 -21.40 -3.76 5.79
CA LYS A 213 -22.32 -4.88 5.53
C LYS A 213 -23.25 -4.62 4.35
N ARG A 214 -23.76 -3.40 4.20
CA ARG A 214 -24.59 -2.99 3.05
C ARG A 214 -23.77 -3.06 1.74
N LEU A 215 -22.56 -2.53 1.73
CA LEU A 215 -21.68 -2.56 0.57
C LEU A 215 -21.33 -4.01 0.18
N GLU A 216 -21.02 -4.87 1.13
CA GLU A 216 -20.74 -6.29 0.90
C GLU A 216 -21.95 -7.02 0.30
N ARG A 217 -23.16 -6.76 0.80
CA ARG A 217 -24.41 -7.32 0.22
C ARG A 217 -24.59 -6.88 -1.23
N GLN A 218 -24.43 -5.60 -1.54
CA GLN A 218 -24.53 -5.07 -2.89
C GLN A 218 -23.50 -5.71 -3.83
N MET A 219 -22.25 -5.88 -3.38
CA MET A 219 -21.21 -6.56 -4.16
C MET A 219 -21.56 -8.01 -4.43
N ARG A 220 -22.12 -8.73 -3.45
CA ARG A 220 -22.57 -10.13 -3.60
C ARG A 220 -23.69 -10.25 -4.64
N HIS A 221 -24.67 -9.36 -4.62
CA HIS A 221 -25.72 -9.31 -5.65
C HIS A 221 -25.14 -9.03 -7.05
N LEU A 222 -24.24 -8.07 -7.15
CA LEU A 222 -23.61 -7.72 -8.43
C LEU A 222 -22.75 -8.87 -8.98
N LYS A 223 -21.99 -9.57 -8.13
CA LYS A 223 -21.24 -10.79 -8.52
C LYS A 223 -22.16 -11.86 -9.09
N ARG A 224 -23.29 -12.16 -8.42
CA ARG A 224 -24.26 -13.13 -8.91
C ARG A 224 -24.87 -12.71 -10.26
N SER A 225 -25.14 -11.40 -10.44
CA SER A 225 -25.62 -10.86 -11.72
C SER A 225 -24.59 -11.02 -12.83
N ILE A 226 -23.30 -10.75 -12.54
CA ILE A 226 -22.21 -10.93 -13.51
C ILE A 226 -22.09 -12.41 -13.90
N SER A 227 -22.11 -13.34 -12.95
CA SER A 227 -22.03 -14.78 -13.23
C SER A 227 -23.18 -15.23 -14.16
N ARG A 228 -24.42 -14.82 -13.85
CA ARG A 228 -25.58 -15.14 -14.73
C ARG A 228 -25.43 -14.58 -16.13
N LYS A 229 -24.93 -13.35 -16.29
CA LYS A 229 -24.67 -12.75 -17.61
C LYS A 229 -23.60 -13.51 -18.39
N TYR A 230 -22.58 -14.02 -17.72
CA TYR A 230 -21.58 -14.87 -18.37
C TYR A 230 -22.20 -16.17 -18.87
N GLU A 231 -22.98 -16.86 -18.04
CA GLU A 231 -23.66 -18.09 -18.45
C GLU A 231 -24.62 -17.87 -19.64
N GLN A 232 -25.39 -16.77 -19.61
CA GLN A 232 -26.29 -16.41 -20.74
C GLN A 232 -25.55 -16.09 -22.07
N ASN A 233 -24.26 -15.70 -21.96
CA ASN A 233 -23.42 -15.38 -23.13
C ASN A 233 -22.35 -16.47 -23.38
N ARG A 234 -22.61 -17.69 -22.94
CA ARG A 234 -21.73 -18.83 -23.20
C ARG A 234 -21.88 -19.30 -24.65
N LYS A 235 -20.75 -19.49 -25.33
CA LYS A 235 -20.69 -20.11 -26.69
C LYS A 235 -19.71 -21.28 -26.63
N GLY A 236 -20.26 -22.51 -26.58
CA GLY A 236 -19.46 -23.72 -26.38
C GLY A 236 -18.67 -23.65 -25.06
N ASN A 237 -17.35 -23.78 -25.11
CA ASN A 237 -16.46 -23.72 -23.96
C ASN A 237 -15.94 -22.32 -23.66
N THR A 238 -16.39 -21.26 -24.37
CA THR A 238 -15.95 -19.88 -24.19
C THR A 238 -17.09 -18.96 -23.78
N PHE A 239 -16.75 -17.83 -23.18
CA PHE A 239 -17.73 -16.81 -22.79
C PHE A 239 -17.52 -15.53 -23.62
N VAL A 240 -18.59 -15.00 -24.20
CA VAL A 240 -18.57 -13.73 -24.92
C VAL A 240 -18.72 -12.59 -23.91
N LYS A 241 -17.75 -11.70 -23.88
CA LYS A 241 -17.74 -10.56 -22.99
C LYS A 241 -18.47 -9.37 -23.60
N THR A 242 -19.74 -9.21 -23.25
CA THR A 242 -20.59 -8.11 -23.74
C THR A 242 -20.30 -6.78 -23.01
N ASN A 243 -20.71 -5.66 -23.61
CA ASN A 243 -20.60 -4.34 -23.00
C ASN A 243 -21.31 -4.26 -21.63
N ASN A 244 -22.42 -4.96 -21.44
CA ASN A 244 -23.13 -5.03 -20.16
C ASN A 244 -22.34 -5.77 -19.09
N ILE A 245 -21.60 -6.82 -19.45
CA ILE A 245 -20.68 -7.52 -18.55
C ILE A 245 -19.57 -6.58 -18.17
N MET A 246 -18.91 -5.92 -19.13
CA MET A 246 -17.81 -4.98 -18.87
C MET A 246 -18.21 -3.84 -17.94
N ARG A 247 -19.37 -3.22 -18.15
CA ARG A 247 -19.91 -2.16 -17.26
C ARG A 247 -20.17 -2.69 -15.83
N SER A 248 -20.70 -3.91 -15.72
CA SER A 248 -20.96 -4.55 -14.42
C SER A 248 -19.67 -4.87 -13.66
N GLU A 249 -18.66 -5.37 -14.35
CA GLU A 249 -17.32 -5.61 -13.77
C GLU A 249 -16.64 -4.32 -13.35
N GLU A 250 -16.73 -3.25 -14.15
CA GLU A 250 -16.18 -1.95 -13.77
C GLU A 250 -16.87 -1.40 -12.51
N ARG A 251 -18.19 -1.54 -12.42
CA ARG A 251 -18.95 -1.18 -11.21
C ARG A 251 -18.47 -1.99 -10.00
N LEU A 252 -18.29 -3.29 -10.16
CA LEU A 252 -17.79 -4.16 -9.10
C LEU A 252 -16.38 -3.74 -8.65
N LYS A 253 -15.50 -3.43 -9.60
CA LYS A 253 -14.14 -2.92 -9.32
C LYS A 253 -14.17 -1.62 -8.53
N LYS A 254 -15.06 -0.67 -8.86
CA LYS A 254 -15.26 0.57 -8.11
C LYS A 254 -15.75 0.31 -6.68
N MET A 255 -16.62 -0.69 -6.48
CA MET A 255 -17.10 -1.07 -5.14
C MET A 255 -15.97 -1.70 -4.30
N TYR A 256 -15.12 -2.56 -4.87
CA TYR A 256 -13.94 -3.07 -4.18
C TYR A 256 -12.99 -1.95 -3.76
N ALA A 257 -12.71 -1.00 -4.67
CA ALA A 257 -11.90 0.16 -4.36
C ALA A 257 -12.47 0.99 -3.21
N ARG A 258 -13.80 1.16 -3.18
CA ARG A 258 -14.49 1.87 -2.09
C ARG A 258 -14.31 1.15 -0.74
N MET A 259 -14.45 -0.18 -0.71
CA MET A 259 -14.21 -0.97 0.52
C MET A 259 -12.77 -0.80 1.01
N THR A 260 -11.80 -0.97 0.10
CA THR A 260 -10.39 -0.79 0.43
C THR A 260 -10.12 0.61 0.98
N ASN A 261 -10.64 1.65 0.32
CA ASN A 261 -10.44 3.03 0.77
C ASN A 261 -11.04 3.28 2.17
N ILE A 262 -12.22 2.73 2.47
CA ILE A 262 -12.83 2.86 3.80
C ILE A 262 -11.93 2.22 4.86
N ARG A 263 -11.43 1.00 4.62
CA ARG A 263 -10.52 0.29 5.53
C ARG A 263 -9.20 1.06 5.72
N THR A 264 -8.57 1.43 4.61
CA THR A 264 -7.29 2.16 4.66
C THR A 264 -7.44 3.51 5.37
N ASN A 265 -8.50 4.26 5.08
CA ASN A 265 -8.75 5.53 5.76
C ASN A 265 -8.98 5.33 7.27
N TYR A 266 -9.72 4.32 7.66
CA TYR A 266 -9.95 4.00 9.08
C TYR A 266 -8.64 3.66 9.79
N ILE A 267 -7.78 2.82 9.18
CA ILE A 267 -6.46 2.51 9.73
C ILE A 267 -5.61 3.78 9.84
N HIS A 268 -5.63 4.66 8.82
CA HIS A 268 -4.90 5.92 8.87
C HIS A 268 -5.34 6.82 10.01
N GLN A 269 -6.66 6.94 10.26
CA GLN A 269 -7.21 7.68 11.39
C GLN A 269 -6.78 7.04 12.71
N THR A 270 -7.05 5.75 12.90
CA THR A 270 -6.69 5.02 14.12
C THR A 270 -5.21 5.15 14.48
N THR A 271 -4.32 4.90 13.49
CA THR A 271 -2.88 4.99 13.74
C THR A 271 -2.40 6.43 13.91
N HIS A 272 -3.09 7.41 13.36
CA HIS A 272 -2.82 8.82 13.62
C HIS A 272 -3.21 9.20 15.04
N ASP A 273 -4.42 8.85 15.46
CA ASP A 273 -4.93 9.16 16.80
C ASP A 273 -4.01 8.58 17.90
N LEU A 274 -3.57 7.32 17.73
CA LEU A 274 -2.65 6.67 18.66
C LEU A 274 -1.27 7.37 18.75
N VAL A 275 -0.68 7.69 17.59
CA VAL A 275 0.62 8.37 17.56
C VAL A 275 0.53 9.82 18.03
N SER A 276 -0.61 10.48 17.87
CA SER A 276 -0.83 11.86 18.32
C SER A 276 -0.84 12.02 19.86
N LEU A 277 -0.96 10.90 20.60
CA LEU A 277 -0.80 10.89 22.05
C LEU A 277 0.66 11.01 22.48
N LEU A 278 1.59 10.95 21.52
CA LEU A 278 3.04 11.10 21.71
C LEU A 278 3.62 10.22 22.82
N PRO A 279 3.32 8.91 22.85
CA PRO A 279 3.93 8.01 23.82
C PRO A 279 5.44 7.95 23.62
N LYS A 280 6.20 7.72 24.69
CA LYS A 280 7.64 7.44 24.61
C LYS A 280 7.91 6.21 23.73
N ARG A 281 7.08 5.20 23.88
CA ARG A 281 7.21 3.89 23.22
C ARG A 281 5.85 3.29 22.90
N VAL A 282 5.75 2.65 21.75
CA VAL A 282 4.61 1.80 21.36
C VAL A 282 5.05 0.35 21.31
N VAL A 283 4.34 -0.51 22.02
CA VAL A 283 4.62 -1.95 22.10
C VAL A 283 3.46 -2.74 21.52
N MET A 284 3.74 -3.65 20.59
CA MET A 284 2.77 -4.49 19.91
C MET A 284 3.28 -5.95 19.81
N GLU A 285 2.35 -6.90 19.61
CA GLU A 285 2.73 -8.29 19.32
C GLU A 285 3.30 -8.47 17.89
N ASP A 286 4.27 -9.38 17.72
CA ASP A 286 4.67 -9.87 16.39
C ASP A 286 3.64 -10.88 15.87
N LEU A 287 2.60 -10.39 15.21
CA LEU A 287 1.55 -11.24 14.66
C LEU A 287 2.00 -11.95 13.37
N ASN A 288 2.01 -13.28 13.38
CA ASN A 288 2.19 -14.08 12.17
C ASN A 288 0.95 -14.01 11.26
N VAL A 289 0.70 -12.86 10.64
CA VAL A 289 -0.47 -12.64 9.77
C VAL A 289 -0.55 -13.68 8.64
N ILE A 290 0.59 -14.07 8.05
CA ILE A 290 0.63 -15.06 6.97
C ILE A 290 0.20 -16.44 7.49
N GLY A 291 0.68 -16.86 8.67
CA GLY A 291 0.29 -18.09 9.33
C GLY A 291 -1.20 -18.11 9.70
N MET A 292 -1.69 -17.00 10.28
CA MET A 292 -3.10 -16.84 10.64
C MET A 292 -4.03 -16.92 9.42
N MET A 293 -3.62 -16.41 8.25
CA MET A 293 -4.41 -16.49 7.00
C MET A 293 -4.52 -17.92 6.43
N LYS A 294 -3.70 -18.87 6.86
CA LYS A 294 -3.86 -20.30 6.49
C LYS A 294 -5.09 -20.93 7.12
N ASN A 295 -5.58 -20.39 8.23
CA ASN A 295 -6.82 -20.85 8.86
C ASN A 295 -8.04 -20.39 8.04
N ARG A 296 -8.73 -21.33 7.38
CA ARG A 296 -9.88 -21.05 6.50
C ARG A 296 -11.04 -20.33 7.19
N HIS A 297 -11.24 -20.54 8.49
CA HIS A 297 -12.33 -19.91 9.27
C HIS A 297 -12.03 -18.45 9.62
N LEU A 298 -10.76 -18.08 9.78
CA LEU A 298 -10.32 -16.75 10.19
C LEU A 298 -9.74 -15.91 9.07
N SER A 299 -9.29 -16.52 7.97
CA SER A 299 -8.56 -15.86 6.88
C SER A 299 -9.29 -14.63 6.32
N LYS A 300 -10.62 -14.73 6.10
CA LYS A 300 -11.41 -13.58 5.63
C LYS A 300 -11.39 -12.44 6.65
N ALA A 301 -11.61 -12.74 7.92
CA ALA A 301 -11.66 -11.73 8.98
C ALA A 301 -10.30 -11.04 9.16
N ILE A 302 -9.22 -11.80 9.14
CA ILE A 302 -7.85 -11.28 9.25
C ILE A 302 -7.50 -10.41 8.05
N GLN A 303 -7.81 -10.86 6.82
CA GLN A 303 -7.61 -10.09 5.61
C GLN A 303 -8.40 -8.75 5.65
N GLU A 304 -9.62 -8.78 6.18
CA GLU A 304 -10.49 -7.61 6.29
C GLU A 304 -10.03 -6.59 7.33
N GLN A 305 -9.35 -7.02 8.38
CA GLN A 305 -8.74 -6.14 9.39
C GLN A 305 -7.46 -5.46 8.92
N CYS A 306 -6.79 -6.01 7.88
CA CYS A 306 -5.56 -5.43 7.31
C CYS A 306 -4.45 -5.20 8.37
N PHE A 307 -4.22 -6.14 9.29
CA PHE A 307 -3.23 -6.04 10.37
C PHE A 307 -1.84 -5.63 9.89
N ALA A 308 -1.36 -6.24 8.80
CA ALA A 308 -0.04 -5.89 8.25
C ALA A 308 0.06 -4.40 7.86
N GLU A 309 -1.03 -3.82 7.34
CA GLU A 309 -1.09 -2.40 7.01
C GLU A 309 -1.14 -1.52 8.26
N PHE A 310 -1.84 -1.97 9.31
CA PHE A 310 -1.87 -1.28 10.60
C PHE A 310 -0.47 -1.22 11.21
N ILE A 311 0.22 -2.36 11.33
CA ILE A 311 1.58 -2.47 11.87
C ILE A 311 2.54 -1.58 11.07
N ARG A 312 2.51 -1.69 9.73
CA ARG A 312 3.33 -0.87 8.84
C ARG A 312 3.10 0.64 9.07
N GLN A 313 1.84 1.05 9.28
CA GLN A 313 1.51 2.45 9.52
C GLN A 313 1.94 2.92 10.91
N MET A 314 1.81 2.09 11.93
CA MET A 314 2.34 2.40 13.26
C MET A 314 3.85 2.58 13.21
N GLN A 315 4.56 1.64 12.59
CA GLN A 315 6.01 1.66 12.49
C GLN A 315 6.52 2.98 11.90
N TYR A 316 6.11 3.36 10.67
CA TYR A 316 6.65 4.58 10.05
C TYR A 316 6.14 5.87 10.70
N LYS A 317 4.94 5.86 11.30
CA LYS A 317 4.44 7.03 12.02
C LYS A 317 5.17 7.23 13.36
N CYS A 318 5.49 6.17 14.06
CA CYS A 318 6.35 6.21 15.24
C CYS A 318 7.73 6.76 14.87
N GLU A 319 8.37 6.21 13.83
CA GLU A 319 9.64 6.68 13.30
C GLU A 319 9.59 8.18 12.96
N TRP A 320 8.53 8.65 12.30
CA TRP A 320 8.38 10.06 11.97
C TRP A 320 8.29 11.00 13.19
N ASN A 321 7.82 10.50 14.31
CA ASN A 321 7.65 11.28 15.54
C ASN A 321 8.72 10.97 16.60
N GLY A 322 9.74 10.17 16.29
CA GLY A 322 10.77 9.79 17.23
C GLY A 322 10.29 8.86 18.35
N ILE A 323 9.13 8.22 18.18
CA ILE A 323 8.56 7.26 19.11
C ILE A 323 9.24 5.90 18.92
N GLU A 324 9.70 5.28 19.99
CA GLU A 324 10.23 3.92 19.94
C GLU A 324 9.13 2.92 19.60
N PHE A 325 9.33 2.10 18.56
CA PHE A 325 8.39 1.05 18.15
C PHE A 325 8.97 -0.32 18.43
N VAL A 326 8.32 -1.10 19.32
CA VAL A 326 8.76 -2.41 19.76
C VAL A 326 7.72 -3.46 19.37
N GLN A 327 8.17 -4.53 18.72
CA GLN A 327 7.39 -5.74 18.57
C GLN A 327 7.92 -6.81 19.53
N VAL A 328 7.08 -7.25 20.46
CA VAL A 328 7.46 -8.32 21.41
C VAL A 328 7.56 -9.66 20.72
N ASP A 329 8.29 -10.59 21.32
CA ASP A 329 8.38 -11.96 20.83
C ASP A 329 6.98 -12.55 20.64
N ARG A 330 6.82 -13.35 19.59
CA ARG A 330 5.55 -13.99 19.21
C ARG A 330 4.93 -14.85 20.29
N PHE A 331 5.74 -15.42 21.15
CA PHE A 331 5.30 -16.30 22.22
C PHE A 331 5.18 -15.59 23.57
N TYR A 332 5.39 -14.27 23.60
CA TYR A 332 5.15 -13.47 24.78
C TYR A 332 3.70 -13.64 25.26
N PRO A 333 3.45 -14.11 26.49
CA PRO A 333 2.12 -14.47 26.96
C PRO A 333 1.29 -13.25 27.40
N SER A 334 1.20 -12.22 26.54
CA SER A 334 0.54 -10.95 26.85
C SER A 334 -0.88 -11.12 27.39
N SER A 335 -1.69 -11.98 26.75
CA SER A 335 -3.09 -12.21 27.15
C SER A 335 -3.24 -13.23 28.29
N LYS A 336 -2.20 -14.06 28.57
CA LYS A 336 -2.24 -15.09 29.60
C LYS A 336 -1.68 -14.63 30.94
N THR A 337 -0.91 -13.57 30.97
CA THR A 337 -0.31 -12.99 32.17
C THR A 337 -1.31 -12.04 32.83
N CYS A 338 -1.49 -12.15 34.14
CA CYS A 338 -2.30 -11.22 34.90
C CYS A 338 -1.63 -9.86 34.97
N SER A 339 -2.29 -8.82 34.50
CA SER A 339 -1.74 -7.44 34.58
C SER A 339 -1.70 -6.87 36.00
N CYS A 340 -2.37 -7.52 36.99
CA CYS A 340 -2.33 -7.10 38.38
C CYS A 340 -1.18 -7.76 39.17
N CYS A 341 -1.07 -9.10 39.16
CA CYS A 341 -0.14 -9.84 39.98
C CYS A 341 0.96 -10.60 39.22
N GLY A 342 0.94 -10.61 37.88
CA GLY A 342 1.91 -11.32 37.05
C GLY A 342 1.68 -12.83 36.90
N ALA A 343 0.70 -13.46 37.58
CA ALA A 343 0.40 -14.87 37.46
C ALA A 343 0.01 -15.26 36.05
N ILE A 344 0.46 -16.44 35.58
CA ILE A 344 0.19 -16.93 34.23
C ILE A 344 -0.95 -17.95 34.23
N LYS A 345 -2.00 -17.69 33.48
CA LYS A 345 -3.14 -18.59 33.27
C LYS A 345 -2.91 -19.43 32.00
N HIS A 346 -2.50 -20.71 32.20
CA HIS A 346 -2.15 -21.60 31.08
C HIS A 346 -3.37 -22.09 30.29
N ASP A 347 -4.51 -22.27 30.93
CA ASP A 347 -5.77 -22.81 30.38
C ASP A 347 -6.67 -21.81 29.69
N LEU A 348 -6.24 -20.55 29.56
CA LEU A 348 -6.99 -19.48 28.87
C LEU A 348 -7.25 -19.83 27.40
N ARG A 349 -8.52 -19.90 27.01
CA ARG A 349 -8.95 -20.27 25.65
C ARG A 349 -9.25 -19.04 24.81
N LEU A 350 -9.15 -19.16 23.48
CA LEU A 350 -9.47 -18.06 22.55
C LEU A 350 -10.91 -17.55 22.64
N ARG A 351 -11.85 -18.38 23.09
CA ARG A 351 -13.25 -18.03 23.32
C ARG A 351 -13.47 -17.16 24.55
N ASP A 352 -12.57 -17.24 25.53
CA ASP A 352 -12.68 -16.53 26.79
C ASP A 352 -12.44 -15.04 26.56
N ARG A 353 -13.40 -14.19 26.92
CA ARG A 353 -13.32 -12.75 26.68
C ARG A 353 -12.98 -11.96 27.94
N VAL A 354 -13.19 -12.57 29.07
CA VAL A 354 -12.83 -12.03 30.37
C VAL A 354 -11.71 -12.86 30.92
N TYR A 355 -10.65 -12.20 31.34
CA TYR A 355 -9.55 -12.80 32.06
C TYR A 355 -9.90 -12.76 33.54
N VAL A 356 -10.01 -13.91 34.20
CA VAL A 356 -10.19 -14.04 35.65
C VAL A 356 -8.95 -14.67 36.23
N CYS A 357 -8.25 -13.97 37.11
CA CYS A 357 -7.04 -14.43 37.78
C CYS A 357 -7.40 -15.33 38.97
N ALA A 358 -6.83 -16.53 39.01
CA ALA A 358 -7.03 -17.45 40.14
C ALA A 358 -6.29 -17.00 41.41
N GLU A 359 -5.19 -16.25 41.27
CA GLU A 359 -4.32 -15.87 42.39
C GLU A 359 -4.82 -14.58 43.08
N CYS A 360 -5.17 -13.52 42.32
CA CYS A 360 -5.55 -12.25 42.92
C CYS A 360 -7.02 -11.89 42.71
N GLY A 361 -7.81 -12.72 42.07
CA GLY A 361 -9.25 -12.48 41.82
C GLY A 361 -9.54 -11.39 40.78
N ALA A 362 -8.55 -10.80 40.12
CA ALA A 362 -8.76 -9.74 39.15
C ALA A 362 -9.60 -10.24 37.97
N GLU A 363 -10.63 -9.47 37.61
CA GLU A 363 -11.50 -9.72 36.45
C GLU A 363 -11.36 -8.57 35.46
N ILE A 364 -10.78 -8.86 34.27
CA ILE A 364 -10.39 -7.85 33.28
C ILE A 364 -10.77 -8.36 31.89
N ASP A 365 -11.18 -7.46 30.99
CA ASP A 365 -11.31 -7.79 29.55
C ASP A 365 -9.95 -8.33 29.04
N ARG A 366 -9.95 -9.51 28.42
CA ARG A 366 -8.72 -10.22 28.03
C ARG A 366 -7.82 -9.41 27.10
N ASP A 367 -8.42 -8.75 26.11
CA ASP A 367 -7.67 -7.99 25.10
C ASP A 367 -7.12 -6.68 25.72
N TYR A 368 -7.81 -6.12 26.75
CA TYR A 368 -7.28 -5.01 27.54
C TYR A 368 -6.17 -5.44 28.51
N ASN A 369 -6.33 -6.60 29.15
CA ASN A 369 -5.25 -7.19 29.95
C ASN A 369 -3.96 -7.38 29.13
N ALA A 370 -4.09 -7.84 27.88
CA ALA A 370 -2.95 -7.95 26.96
C ALA A 370 -2.32 -6.57 26.66
N ALA A 371 -3.14 -5.55 26.39
CA ALA A 371 -2.64 -4.19 26.14
C ALA A 371 -1.87 -3.62 27.36
N ILE A 372 -2.35 -3.87 28.61
CA ILE A 372 -1.64 -3.47 29.83
C ILE A 372 -0.29 -4.18 29.93
N ASN A 373 -0.24 -5.49 29.68
CA ASN A 373 1.01 -6.24 29.75
C ASN A 373 2.01 -5.80 28.68
N LEU A 374 1.53 -5.42 27.48
CA LEU A 374 2.36 -4.85 26.42
C LEU A 374 2.89 -3.47 26.81
N SER A 375 2.08 -2.59 27.41
CA SER A 375 2.57 -1.26 27.81
C SER A 375 3.67 -1.33 28.86
N ARG A 376 3.66 -2.37 29.70
CA ARG A 376 4.65 -2.64 30.77
C ARG A 376 5.83 -3.49 30.33
N TYR A 377 5.85 -3.93 29.07
CA TYR A 377 6.93 -4.77 28.57
C TYR A 377 8.28 -4.08 28.68
N VAL A 378 9.25 -4.75 29.30
CA VAL A 378 10.66 -4.32 29.38
C VAL A 378 11.43 -5.27 28.45
N ALA A 379 12.16 -4.70 27.48
CA ALA A 379 12.98 -5.45 26.52
C ALA A 379 14.26 -5.96 27.16
#